data_f87106a32ca54a973c424edff298356c
#
_entry.id   f87106a32ca54a973c424edff298356c
#
_cell.length_a   1.000
_cell.length_b   1.000
_cell.length_c   1.000
_cell.angle_alpha   90.00
_cell.angle_beta   90.00
_cell.angle_gamma   90.00
#
_symmetry.space_group_name_H-M   'P 1'
#
loop_
_entity.id
_entity.type
_entity.pdbx_description
1 polymer ?
#
loop_
_entity_poly.entity_id
_entity_poly.type
_entity_poly.pdbx_seq_one_letter_code
_entity_poly.pdbx_strand_id
1 'polypeptide(L)'
;VAPSRGLGDVYKRQVEEAVDELMKGFAEEDEVIVLTDLTSGSVNQQFFRYRNRPHTHIVSGMNLPLAFQVAMEPQGEYITVERMREMVEEAKNEIKYVNDIADDGDDEDE
;
A
#
# COMPACT_ATOMS: atom_id res chain seq x y z
N VAL A 1 -4.99 31.57 -6.58
CA VAL A 1 -5.24 30.30 -7.20
C VAL A 1 -4.20 29.93 -8.20
N ALA A 2 -3.80 30.88 -9.00
CA ALA A 2 -2.71 30.64 -9.92
C ALA A 2 -1.45 30.18 -9.17
N PRO A 3 -1.11 30.78 -8.04
CA PRO A 3 0.03 30.25 -7.30
C PRO A 3 -0.18 28.83 -6.84
N SER A 4 -1.42 28.48 -6.49
CA SER A 4 -1.72 27.13 -6.10
C SER A 4 -1.45 26.19 -7.24
N ARG A 5 -1.83 26.55 -8.43
CA ARG A 5 -1.58 25.71 -9.57
C ARG A 5 -0.10 25.51 -9.80
N GLY A 6 0.65 26.59 -9.73
CA GLY A 6 2.11 26.50 -9.90
C GLY A 6 2.75 25.64 -8.83
N LEU A 7 2.27 25.80 -7.61
CA LEU A 7 2.79 25.00 -6.51
C LEU A 7 2.44 23.53 -6.70
N GLY A 8 1.24 23.24 -7.23
CA GLY A 8 0.84 21.89 -7.51
C GLY A 8 1.74 21.22 -8.53
N ASP A 9 2.12 21.94 -9.58
CA ASP A 9 3.03 21.40 -10.58
C ASP A 9 4.41 21.14 -10.01
N VAL A 10 4.90 22.05 -9.20
CA VAL A 10 6.20 21.88 -8.56
C VAL A 10 6.16 20.68 -7.63
N TYR A 11 5.09 20.55 -6.85
CA TYR A 11 4.96 19.45 -5.92
C TYR A 11 4.93 18.10 -6.66
N LYS A 12 4.19 18.03 -7.75
CA LYS A 12 4.14 16.80 -8.54
C LYS A 12 5.52 16.40 -9.05
N ARG A 13 6.28 17.38 -9.53
CA ARG A 13 7.60 17.11 -10.04
C ARG A 13 8.53 16.63 -8.91
N GLN A 14 8.40 17.25 -7.74
CA GLN A 14 9.21 16.85 -6.60
C GLN A 14 8.88 15.44 -6.15
N VAL A 15 7.60 15.07 -6.15
CA VAL A 15 7.18 13.73 -5.78
C VAL A 15 7.69 12.71 -6.79
N GLU A 16 7.60 13.05 -8.07
CA GLU A 16 8.08 12.17 -9.12
C GLU A 16 9.57 11.89 -8.94
N GLU A 17 10.34 12.94 -8.72
CA GLU A 17 11.77 12.80 -8.55
C GLU A 17 12.12 12.01 -7.29
N ALA A 18 11.38 12.24 -6.22
CA ALA A 18 11.63 11.52 -4.96
C ALA A 18 11.34 10.03 -5.12
N VAL A 19 10.25 9.70 -5.81
CA VAL A 19 9.91 8.30 -6.03
C VAL A 19 10.95 7.64 -6.93
N ASP A 20 11.37 8.33 -7.99
CA ASP A 20 12.38 7.78 -8.89
C ASP A 20 13.69 7.53 -8.15
N GLU A 21 14.08 8.47 -7.31
CA GLU A 21 15.31 8.35 -6.55
C GLU A 21 15.23 7.16 -5.60
N LEU A 22 14.09 7.02 -4.94
CA LEU A 22 13.88 5.91 -4.01
C LEU A 22 13.95 4.57 -4.75
N MET A 23 13.25 4.47 -5.88
CA MET A 23 13.18 3.20 -6.59
C MET A 23 14.51 2.82 -7.22
N LYS A 24 15.30 3.81 -7.61
CA LYS A 24 16.63 3.54 -8.14
C LYS A 24 17.56 2.96 -7.10
N GLY A 25 17.28 3.17 -5.83
CA GLY A 25 18.12 2.69 -4.76
C GLY A 25 18.00 1.19 -4.51
N PHE A 26 17.00 0.53 -5.09
CA PHE A 26 16.81 -0.90 -4.90
C PHE A 26 17.51 -1.67 -6.01
N ALA A 27 18.09 -2.81 -5.65
CA ALA A 27 18.66 -3.71 -6.65
C ALA A 27 17.54 -4.42 -7.38
N GLU A 28 17.83 -4.95 -8.56
CA GLU A 28 16.83 -5.63 -9.37
C GLU A 28 16.19 -6.79 -8.63
N GLU A 29 16.99 -7.49 -7.84
CA GLU A 29 16.50 -8.66 -7.11
C GLU A 29 15.80 -8.31 -5.81
N ASP A 30 15.78 -7.04 -5.42
CA ASP A 30 15.11 -6.65 -4.19
C ASP A 30 13.60 -6.72 -4.37
N GLU A 31 12.93 -7.24 -3.36
CA GLU A 31 11.48 -7.21 -3.33
C GLU A 31 11.04 -5.88 -2.74
N VAL A 32 10.16 -5.19 -3.44
CA VAL A 32 9.68 -3.88 -2.99
C VAL A 32 8.17 -3.94 -2.86
N ILE A 33 7.68 -3.63 -1.67
CA ILE A 33 6.26 -3.60 -1.41
C ILE A 33 5.89 -2.19 -1.01
N VAL A 34 5.06 -1.56 -1.81
CA VAL A 34 4.65 -0.18 -1.61
C VAL A 34 3.21 -0.17 -1.12
N LEU A 35 2.99 0.39 0.06
CA LEU A 35 1.66 0.50 0.63
C LEU A 35 1.30 1.97 0.73
N THR A 36 0.22 2.35 0.07
CA THR A 36 -0.23 3.74 0.09
C THR A 36 -1.65 3.81 0.63
N ASP A 37 -2.05 4.98 1.06
CA ASP A 37 -3.38 5.12 1.66
C ASP A 37 -4.43 5.66 0.70
N LEU A 38 -4.02 6.29 -0.41
CA LEU A 38 -4.98 6.87 -1.36
C LEU A 38 -4.67 6.42 -2.77
N THR A 39 -5.68 5.91 -3.44
CA THR A 39 -5.53 5.45 -4.82
C THR A 39 -5.24 6.59 -5.78
N SER A 40 -5.86 7.73 -5.55
CA SER A 40 -5.77 8.85 -6.49
C SER A 40 -4.74 9.89 -6.07
N GLY A 41 -3.95 9.62 -5.03
CA GLY A 41 -2.95 10.58 -4.58
C GLY A 41 -1.78 10.66 -5.54
N SER A 42 -1.09 11.79 -5.57
CA SER A 42 0.04 11.97 -6.47
C SER A 42 1.18 11.00 -6.15
N VAL A 43 1.36 10.66 -4.87
CA VAL A 43 2.38 9.70 -4.51
C VAL A 43 2.05 8.33 -5.10
N ASN A 44 0.80 7.90 -4.96
CA ASN A 44 0.38 6.62 -5.51
C ASN A 44 0.52 6.60 -7.03
N GLN A 45 0.20 7.71 -7.69
CA GLN A 45 0.32 7.79 -9.14
C GLN A 45 1.76 7.61 -9.58
N GLN A 46 2.70 8.16 -8.83
CA GLN A 46 4.10 8.03 -9.19
C GLN A 46 4.60 6.60 -9.00
N PHE A 47 4.17 5.93 -7.95
CA PHE A 47 4.56 4.53 -7.76
C PHE A 47 3.90 3.60 -8.78
N PHE A 48 2.73 3.97 -9.29
CA PHE A 48 2.03 3.17 -10.30
C PHE A 48 2.91 2.87 -11.51
N ARG A 49 3.81 3.77 -11.85
CA ARG A 49 4.72 3.58 -12.98
C ARG A 49 5.62 2.36 -12.79
N TYR A 50 5.81 1.91 -11.56
CA TYR A 50 6.73 0.83 -11.25
C TYR A 50 6.02 -0.50 -11.02
N ARG A 51 4.71 -0.59 -11.32
CA ARG A 51 3.94 -1.80 -11.03
C ARG A 51 4.42 -3.03 -11.78
N ASN A 52 5.14 -2.83 -12.88
CA ASN A 52 5.65 -3.96 -13.66
C ASN A 52 7.11 -4.28 -13.36
N ARG A 53 7.70 -3.59 -12.41
CA ARG A 53 9.06 -3.91 -11.99
C ARG A 53 9.06 -5.29 -11.34
N PRO A 54 10.09 -6.14 -11.61
CA PRO A 54 10.12 -7.46 -10.99
C PRO A 54 10.09 -7.37 -9.47
N HIS A 55 9.43 -8.34 -8.85
CA HIS A 55 9.37 -8.46 -7.38
C HIS A 55 8.82 -7.22 -6.70
N THR A 56 7.86 -6.57 -7.34
CA THR A 56 7.29 -5.33 -6.81
C THR A 56 5.79 -5.47 -6.71
N HIS A 57 5.26 -5.12 -5.54
CA HIS A 57 3.83 -5.11 -5.30
C HIS A 57 3.43 -3.73 -4.80
N ILE A 58 2.39 -3.15 -5.38
CA ILE A 58 1.92 -1.82 -4.99
C ILE A 58 0.46 -1.98 -4.59
N VAL A 59 0.14 -1.60 -3.34
CA VAL A 59 -1.22 -1.70 -2.83
C VAL A 59 -1.65 -0.34 -2.34
N SER A 60 -2.77 0.16 -2.84
CA SER A 60 -3.33 1.42 -2.38
C SER A 60 -4.52 1.13 -1.48
N GLY A 61 -4.84 2.07 -0.61
CA GLY A 61 -5.91 1.87 0.36
C GLY A 61 -5.49 0.95 1.49
N MET A 62 -4.21 0.98 1.87
CA MET A 62 -3.70 0.05 2.88
C MET A 62 -4.34 0.28 4.25
N ASN A 63 -4.30 -0.73 5.06
CA ASN A 63 -4.68 -0.62 6.47
C ASN A 63 -3.62 -1.32 7.30
N LEU A 64 -3.70 -1.15 8.61
CA LEU A 64 -2.69 -1.70 9.50
C LEU A 64 -2.62 -3.22 9.45
N PRO A 65 -3.74 -3.96 9.41
CA PRO A 65 -3.65 -5.41 9.26
C PRO A 65 -2.84 -5.86 8.05
N LEU A 66 -2.98 -5.17 6.92
CA LEU A 66 -2.20 -5.51 5.74
C LEU A 66 -0.72 -5.29 5.99
N ALA A 67 -0.39 -4.17 6.60
CA ALA A 67 1.01 -3.85 6.88
C ALA A 67 1.64 -4.91 7.77
N PHE A 68 0.91 -5.36 8.79
CA PHE A 68 1.39 -6.42 9.67
C PHE A 68 1.59 -7.72 8.91
N GLN A 69 0.63 -8.11 8.08
CA GLN A 69 0.74 -9.35 7.34
C GLN A 69 1.97 -9.36 6.44
N VAL A 70 2.18 -8.24 5.73
CA VAL A 70 3.33 -8.14 4.84
C VAL A 70 4.62 -8.24 5.63
N ALA A 71 4.69 -7.54 6.76
CA ALA A 71 5.90 -7.53 7.58
C ALA A 71 6.20 -8.90 8.17
N MET A 72 5.18 -9.72 8.36
CA MET A 72 5.35 -11.03 8.98
C MET A 72 5.59 -12.14 7.96
N GLU A 73 5.57 -11.84 6.68
CA GLU A 73 5.83 -12.87 5.67
C GLU A 73 7.25 -13.39 5.82
N PRO A 74 7.48 -14.68 5.56
CA PRO A 74 8.81 -15.25 5.75
C PRO A 74 9.83 -14.57 4.88
N GLN A 75 11.02 -14.38 5.46
CA GLN A 75 12.14 -13.83 4.72
C GLN A 75 12.72 -14.93 3.83
N GLY A 76 13.36 -14.54 2.78
CA GLY A 76 14.06 -15.48 1.94
C GLY A 76 13.29 -15.94 0.73
N GLU A 77 12.02 -15.61 0.64
CA GLU A 77 11.21 -15.94 -0.53
C GLU A 77 10.42 -14.72 -0.94
N TYR A 78 10.21 -14.60 -2.25
CA TYR A 78 9.40 -13.50 -2.74
C TYR A 78 7.91 -13.81 -2.49
N ILE A 79 7.14 -12.78 -2.21
CA ILE A 79 5.70 -12.91 -2.04
C ILE A 79 5.10 -13.09 -3.44
N THR A 80 4.33 -14.13 -3.62
CA THR A 80 3.68 -14.37 -4.91
C THR A 80 2.50 -13.43 -5.10
N VAL A 81 2.08 -13.29 -6.35
CA VAL A 81 0.90 -12.49 -6.66
C VAL A 81 -0.32 -13.05 -5.94
N GLU A 82 -0.46 -14.37 -5.94
CA GLU A 82 -1.59 -15.02 -5.27
C GLU A 82 -1.59 -14.74 -3.78
N ARG A 83 -0.41 -14.83 -3.16
CA ARG A 83 -0.33 -14.56 -1.72
C ARG A 83 -0.67 -13.09 -1.42
N MET A 84 -0.19 -12.19 -2.27
CA MET A 84 -0.50 -10.77 -2.06
C MET A 84 -2.00 -10.53 -2.18
N ARG A 85 -2.65 -11.18 -3.13
CA ARG A 85 -4.10 -11.04 -3.28
C ARG A 85 -4.84 -11.55 -2.06
N GLU A 86 -4.38 -12.68 -1.49
CA GLU A 86 -4.97 -13.19 -0.26
C GLU A 86 -4.87 -12.20 0.88
N MET A 87 -3.68 -11.63 1.04
CA MET A 87 -3.47 -10.67 2.13
C MET A 87 -4.33 -9.44 1.97
N VAL A 88 -4.50 -8.98 0.73
CA VAL A 88 -5.36 -7.82 0.47
C VAL A 88 -6.81 -8.14 0.82
N GLU A 89 -7.28 -9.33 0.44
CA GLU A 89 -8.66 -9.70 0.75
C GLU A 89 -8.88 -9.83 2.26
N GLU A 90 -7.93 -10.43 2.95
CA GLU A 90 -8.04 -10.55 4.40
C GLU A 90 -8.05 -9.19 5.07
N ALA A 91 -7.19 -8.30 4.60
CA ALA A 91 -7.10 -6.97 5.17
C ALA A 91 -8.37 -6.17 4.93
N LYS A 92 -8.98 -6.33 3.76
CA LYS A 92 -10.24 -5.65 3.45
C LYS A 92 -11.32 -6.06 4.45
N ASN A 93 -11.32 -7.30 4.87
CA ASN A 93 -12.32 -7.81 5.78
C ASN A 93 -12.11 -7.35 7.22
N GLU A 94 -10.98 -6.74 7.50
CA GLU A 94 -10.72 -6.22 8.84
C GLU A 94 -11.28 -4.82 9.07
N ILE A 95 -11.79 -4.19 8.03
CA ILE A 95 -12.43 -2.89 8.19
C ILE A 95 -13.87 -3.14 8.63
N LYS A 96 -14.18 -2.78 9.86
CA LYS A 96 -15.47 -3.08 10.47
C LYS A 96 -16.14 -1.81 10.96
N TYR A 97 -17.44 -1.73 10.75
CA TYR A 97 -18.22 -0.70 11.44
C TYR A 97 -18.62 -1.32 12.78
N VAL A 98 -17.94 -0.91 13.81
CA VAL A 98 -18.07 -1.57 15.12
C VAL A 98 -19.50 -1.54 15.63
N ASN A 99 -20.23 -0.49 15.30
CA ASN A 99 -21.62 -0.35 15.75
C ASN A 99 -22.54 -1.43 15.21
N ASP A 100 -22.11 -2.10 14.13
CA ASP A 100 -22.92 -3.18 13.56
C ASP A 100 -22.63 -4.53 14.21
N ILE A 101 -21.61 -4.59 15.08
CA ILE A 101 -21.25 -5.84 15.72
C ILE A 101 -22.24 -6.10 16.85
N ALA A 102 -22.82 -7.29 16.86
CA ALA A 102 -23.82 -7.63 17.85
C ALA A 102 -23.24 -7.77 19.23
N ASP A 103 -24.00 -7.31 20.21
CA ASP A 103 -23.55 -7.38 21.55
C ASP A 103 -23.67 -8.71 22.11
N ASP A 104 -24.60 -9.47 21.65
CA ASP A 104 -24.86 -10.69 22.31
C ASP A 104 -23.79 -11.66 22.15
N GLY A 105 -23.04 -11.53 21.18
CA GLY A 105 -22.00 -12.45 20.98
C GLY A 105 -21.12 -12.50 22.08
N ASP A 106 -21.11 -11.47 22.72
CA ASP A 106 -20.21 -11.44 23.66
C ASP A 106 -20.66 -12.04 24.75
N ASP A 107 -21.77 -11.99 24.87
CA ASP A 107 -22.09 -12.55 25.91
C ASP A 107 -21.74 -13.86 25.90
N GLU A 108 -21.49 -14.30 25.24
CA GLU A 108 -21.09 -15.37 25.32
C GLU A 108 -19.94 -15.62 25.29
N ASP A 109 -19.54 -15.27 25.11
CA ASP A 109 -18.42 -15.47 25.05
C ASP A 109 -17.75 -15.19 25.73
N GLU A 110 -18.08 -14.95 25.95
CA GLU A 110 -17.60 -14.79 26.56
C GLU A 110 -17.29 -15.22 27.13
#